data_847c1caf897c89d7aed9c6713b82be88
#
_entry.id   847c1caf897c89d7aed9c6713b82be88
#
_cell.length_a   1.000
_cell.length_b   1.000
_cell.length_c   1.000
_cell.angle_alpha   90.00
_cell.angle_beta   90.00
_cell.angle_gamma   90.00
#
_symmetry.space_group_name_H-M   'P 1'
#
loop_
_entity.id
_entity.type
_entity.pdbx_description
1 polymer ?
#
loop_
_entity_poly.entity_id
_entity_poly.type
_entity_poly.pdbx_seq_one_letter_code
_entity_poly.pdbx_strand_id
1 'polypeptide(L)'
;MYKIRKLDEQAVENAEKKWNSIAKPLHSLGVFEDIVKNIAGIQGTQNIDIKKRCVLVMCADNGVVCEGVTQTGQEVTAVVTENFAKGATSVCAMARNIGADVVPIDVGVARDVDGVVNKKISYGTKNMLHEKAMTYEQAEEAVQVGIDCVKELSEKGYKIIVTGEMGIGNTTTSSAVASVLLDRKAEDVTGRGAGLTSGALERKIEVIKKSIELHKPDKNDIFDVISKVGGYDIAALTGAFIGGAMYGAAMVIDGFISSVAALCAEKLCPKCSDFMIASHVSKESCTADILELLGKKAPINADMCLGEGTGGMVMLTALDTALCVYNEMSTFDDINVESYKELK
;
A
#
# COMPACT_ATOMS: atom_id res chain seq x y z
N MET A 1 -6.17 -0.36 21.45
CA MET A 1 -4.90 -0.99 21.02
C MET A 1 -5.27 -2.17 20.11
N TYR A 2 -4.76 -2.19 18.87
CA TYR A 2 -5.04 -3.24 17.88
C TYR A 2 -4.34 -4.55 18.31
N LYS A 3 -5.06 -5.67 18.22
CA LYS A 3 -4.51 -7.00 18.53
C LYS A 3 -4.07 -7.68 17.23
N ILE A 4 -2.79 -7.60 16.92
CA ILE A 4 -2.19 -8.23 15.74
C ILE A 4 -1.72 -9.65 16.03
N ARG A 5 -1.62 -10.45 14.97
CA ARG A 5 -1.00 -11.78 15.00
C ARG A 5 0.52 -11.66 15.13
N LYS A 6 1.16 -12.76 15.43
CA LYS A 6 2.61 -12.93 15.35
C LYS A 6 2.91 -13.77 14.13
N LEU A 7 4.06 -13.54 13.51
CA LEU A 7 4.57 -14.47 12.50
C LEU A 7 4.88 -15.82 13.13
N ASP A 8 4.63 -16.89 12.38
CA ASP A 8 5.01 -18.25 12.76
C ASP A 8 6.49 -18.45 12.42
N GLU A 9 7.36 -18.36 13.42
CA GLU A 9 8.81 -18.49 13.28
C GLU A 9 9.21 -19.87 12.74
N GLN A 10 8.49 -20.94 13.14
CA GLN A 10 8.76 -22.28 12.65
C GLN A 10 8.45 -22.41 11.15
N ALA A 11 7.39 -21.76 10.66
CA ALA A 11 7.06 -21.72 9.24
C ALA A 11 8.13 -20.95 8.44
N VAL A 12 8.66 -19.86 9.00
CA VAL A 12 9.79 -19.10 8.41
C VAL A 12 11.02 -19.99 8.28
N GLU A 13 11.43 -20.65 9.37
CA GLU A 13 12.58 -21.57 9.36
C GLU A 13 12.39 -22.74 8.37
N ASN A 14 11.20 -23.30 8.30
CA ASN A 14 10.91 -24.39 7.37
C ASN A 14 10.98 -23.91 5.92
N ALA A 15 10.51 -22.70 5.62
CA ALA A 15 10.63 -22.10 4.29
C ALA A 15 12.10 -21.82 3.93
N GLU A 16 12.92 -21.38 4.86
CA GLU A 16 14.36 -21.21 4.66
C GLU A 16 15.07 -22.54 4.39
N LYS A 17 14.77 -23.59 5.19
CA LYS A 17 15.30 -24.93 4.93
C LYS A 17 14.91 -25.46 3.56
N LYS A 18 13.66 -25.22 3.12
CA LYS A 18 13.20 -25.58 1.77
C LYS A 18 13.98 -24.82 0.70
N TRP A 19 14.17 -23.50 0.84
CA TRP A 19 15.02 -22.73 -0.09
C TRP A 19 16.43 -23.27 -0.19
N ASN A 20 17.05 -23.61 0.93
CA ASN A 20 18.42 -24.11 0.99
C ASN A 20 18.57 -25.55 0.47
N SER A 21 17.47 -26.32 0.40
CA SER A 21 17.46 -27.66 -0.21
C SER A 21 17.37 -27.64 -1.73
N ILE A 22 16.88 -26.57 -2.33
CA ILE A 22 16.73 -26.43 -3.79
C ILE A 22 18.11 -26.35 -4.46
N ALA A 23 18.32 -27.07 -5.56
CA ALA A 23 19.59 -27.18 -6.27
C ALA A 23 19.96 -25.89 -7.03
N LYS A 24 20.21 -24.81 -6.29
CA LYS A 24 20.63 -23.48 -6.76
C LYS A 24 21.65 -22.87 -5.79
N PRO A 25 22.42 -21.85 -6.19
CA PRO A 25 23.25 -21.12 -5.24
C PRO A 25 22.41 -20.52 -4.10
N LEU A 26 22.94 -20.57 -2.87
CA LEU A 26 22.27 -20.00 -1.71
C LEU A 26 21.95 -18.52 -1.93
N HIS A 27 20.77 -18.08 -1.51
CA HIS A 27 20.30 -16.69 -1.57
C HIS A 27 20.28 -16.07 -2.98
N SER A 28 20.33 -16.88 -4.04
CA SER A 28 20.49 -16.42 -5.44
C SER A 28 19.27 -15.71 -6.01
N LEU A 29 18.08 -15.85 -5.42
CA LEU A 29 16.89 -15.06 -5.75
C LEU A 29 16.74 -13.80 -4.87
N GLY A 30 17.71 -13.56 -3.97
CA GLY A 30 17.81 -12.35 -3.18
C GLY A 30 16.53 -12.05 -2.38
N VAL A 31 16.02 -10.83 -2.48
CA VAL A 31 14.87 -10.36 -1.70
C VAL A 31 13.60 -11.21 -1.88
N PHE A 32 13.43 -11.91 -3.01
CA PHE A 32 12.28 -12.79 -3.20
C PHE A 32 12.27 -13.98 -2.24
N GLU A 33 13.45 -14.50 -1.86
CA GLU A 33 13.54 -15.56 -0.86
C GLU A 33 13.06 -15.07 0.51
N ASP A 34 13.42 -13.83 0.89
CA ASP A 34 12.98 -13.22 2.15
C ASP A 34 11.46 -12.95 2.14
N ILE A 35 10.92 -12.50 1.01
CA ILE A 35 9.47 -12.28 0.86
C ILE A 35 8.72 -13.61 1.00
N VAL A 36 9.18 -14.67 0.37
CA VAL A 36 8.57 -16.00 0.46
C VAL A 36 8.61 -16.53 1.89
N LYS A 37 9.74 -16.38 2.60
CA LYS A 37 9.86 -16.73 4.04
C LYS A 37 8.89 -15.91 4.91
N ASN A 38 8.76 -14.61 4.63
CA ASN A 38 7.81 -13.76 5.34
C ASN A 38 6.37 -14.21 5.13
N ILE A 39 5.97 -14.52 3.89
CA ILE A 39 4.63 -15.06 3.58
C ILE A 39 4.40 -16.39 4.30
N ALA A 40 5.41 -17.26 4.37
CA ALA A 40 5.32 -18.50 5.14
C ALA A 40 5.00 -18.23 6.62
N GLY A 41 5.69 -17.26 7.22
CA GLY A 41 5.42 -16.82 8.60
C GLY A 41 4.01 -16.24 8.79
N ILE A 42 3.51 -15.48 7.82
CA ILE A 42 2.14 -14.92 7.84
C ILE A 42 1.10 -16.03 7.73
N GLN A 43 1.30 -17.01 6.85
CA GLN A 43 0.37 -18.12 6.60
C GLN A 43 0.50 -19.28 7.59
N GLY A 44 1.58 -19.34 8.39
CA GLY A 44 1.88 -20.42 9.32
C GLY A 44 2.23 -21.74 8.63
N THR A 45 2.78 -21.70 7.41
CA THR A 45 3.15 -22.89 6.64
C THR A 45 4.19 -22.58 5.57
N GLN A 46 5.11 -23.53 5.33
CA GLN A 46 6.04 -23.46 4.20
C GLN A 46 5.35 -23.73 2.82
N ASN A 47 4.14 -24.27 2.81
CA ASN A 47 3.36 -24.51 1.60
C ASN A 47 2.51 -23.27 1.29
N ILE A 48 3.14 -22.30 0.67
CA ILE A 48 2.57 -20.98 0.42
C ILE A 48 1.49 -21.05 -0.66
N ASP A 49 0.35 -20.44 -0.40
CA ASP A 49 -0.74 -20.25 -1.35
C ASP A 49 -1.08 -18.75 -1.47
N ILE A 50 -0.87 -18.18 -2.66
CA ILE A 50 -1.22 -16.81 -3.02
C ILE A 50 -2.16 -16.76 -4.24
N LYS A 51 -2.82 -17.87 -4.58
CA LYS A 51 -3.70 -17.95 -5.75
C LYS A 51 -4.93 -17.08 -5.58
N LYS A 52 -5.53 -17.09 -4.38
CA LYS A 52 -6.66 -16.20 -4.09
C LYS A 52 -6.15 -14.85 -3.61
N ARG A 53 -6.13 -13.89 -4.53
CA ARG A 53 -5.51 -12.58 -4.41
C ARG A 53 -6.39 -11.48 -4.98
N CYS A 54 -6.29 -10.28 -4.43
CA CYS A 54 -7.01 -9.12 -4.95
C CYS A 54 -6.20 -7.83 -4.78
N VAL A 55 -6.64 -6.79 -5.49
CA VAL A 55 -6.30 -5.40 -5.16
C VAL A 55 -7.50 -4.75 -4.51
N LEU A 56 -7.28 -4.20 -3.32
CA LEU A 56 -8.26 -3.43 -2.55
C LEU A 56 -8.01 -1.95 -2.84
N VAL A 57 -8.94 -1.31 -3.58
CA VAL A 57 -8.78 0.07 -4.05
C VAL A 57 -9.65 0.99 -3.22
N MET A 58 -9.04 1.88 -2.43
CA MET A 58 -9.75 2.89 -1.64
C MET A 58 -9.95 4.15 -2.47
N CYS A 59 -11.21 4.55 -2.70
CA CYS A 59 -11.59 5.65 -3.58
C CYS A 59 -12.14 6.81 -2.75
N ALA A 60 -11.52 8.00 -2.85
CA ALA A 60 -11.97 9.20 -2.15
C ALA A 60 -11.50 10.48 -2.83
N ASP A 61 -12.30 11.51 -2.76
CA ASP A 61 -11.96 12.86 -3.22
C ASP A 61 -11.25 13.69 -2.15
N ASN A 62 -10.30 14.50 -2.58
CA ASN A 62 -9.51 15.38 -1.74
C ASN A 62 -9.85 16.86 -2.04
N GLY A 63 -10.42 17.58 -1.09
CA GLY A 63 -10.88 18.96 -1.26
C GLY A 63 -9.78 19.96 -1.64
N VAL A 64 -8.52 19.63 -1.41
CA VAL A 64 -7.36 20.44 -1.78
C VAL A 64 -7.19 20.60 -3.30
N VAL A 65 -7.89 19.81 -4.11
CA VAL A 65 -7.87 19.91 -5.60
C VAL A 65 -8.26 21.30 -6.09
N CYS A 66 -9.18 21.98 -5.40
CA CYS A 66 -9.60 23.35 -5.77
C CYS A 66 -8.46 24.37 -5.72
N GLU A 67 -7.32 24.05 -5.10
CA GLU A 67 -6.13 24.90 -5.07
C GLU A 67 -5.26 24.81 -6.34
N GLY A 68 -5.67 24.02 -7.35
CA GLY A 68 -4.92 23.88 -8.61
C GLY A 68 -3.59 23.14 -8.44
N VAL A 69 -3.59 22.15 -7.55
CA VAL A 69 -2.43 21.27 -7.23
C VAL A 69 -2.41 19.98 -8.07
N THR A 70 -3.32 19.86 -9.04
CA THR A 70 -3.49 18.71 -9.95
C THR A 70 -3.68 19.17 -11.37
N GLN A 71 -3.45 18.28 -12.35
CA GLN A 71 -3.73 18.56 -13.77
C GLN A 71 -5.21 18.42 -14.14
N THR A 72 -5.93 17.56 -13.42
CA THR A 72 -7.34 17.23 -13.67
C THR A 72 -8.21 17.71 -12.51
N GLY A 73 -9.49 17.87 -12.78
CA GLY A 73 -10.47 18.21 -11.75
C GLY A 73 -10.87 17.00 -10.89
N GLN A 74 -11.61 17.29 -9.84
CA GLN A 74 -12.11 16.33 -8.86
C GLN A 74 -13.03 15.27 -9.50
N GLU A 75 -13.77 15.63 -10.55
CA GLU A 75 -14.71 14.75 -11.24
C GLU A 75 -14.09 13.45 -11.76
N VAL A 76 -12.78 13.45 -12.00
CA VAL A 76 -12.06 12.28 -12.52
C VAL A 76 -12.04 11.13 -11.51
N THR A 77 -12.01 11.43 -10.21
CA THR A 77 -12.08 10.40 -9.16
C THR A 77 -13.30 9.51 -9.32
N ALA A 78 -14.47 10.10 -9.44
CA ALA A 78 -15.72 9.36 -9.59
C ALA A 78 -15.78 8.57 -10.89
N VAL A 79 -15.32 9.15 -12.01
CA VAL A 79 -15.28 8.47 -13.32
C VAL A 79 -14.38 7.23 -13.28
N VAL A 80 -13.19 7.34 -12.69
CA VAL A 80 -12.27 6.20 -12.57
C VAL A 80 -12.80 5.17 -11.58
N THR A 81 -13.43 5.61 -10.49
CA THR A 81 -14.08 4.71 -9.52
C THR A 81 -15.14 3.83 -10.19
N GLU A 82 -16.01 4.40 -11.02
CA GLU A 82 -16.98 3.63 -11.81
C GLU A 82 -16.31 2.71 -12.85
N ASN A 83 -15.16 3.12 -13.39
CA ASN A 83 -14.42 2.29 -14.35
C ASN A 83 -13.77 1.07 -13.71
N PHE A 84 -13.44 1.09 -12.40
CA PHE A 84 -13.05 -0.14 -11.68
C PHE A 84 -14.18 -1.17 -11.72
N ALA A 85 -15.42 -0.77 -11.44
CA ALA A 85 -16.58 -1.69 -11.50
C ALA A 85 -16.81 -2.25 -12.91
N LYS A 86 -16.49 -1.47 -13.95
CA LYS A 86 -16.58 -1.90 -15.37
C LYS A 86 -15.38 -2.73 -15.84
N GLY A 87 -14.34 -2.87 -15.00
CA GLY A 87 -13.11 -3.57 -15.37
C GLY A 87 -12.25 -2.82 -16.40
N ALA A 88 -12.35 -1.49 -16.48
CA ALA A 88 -11.82 -0.67 -17.57
C ALA A 88 -10.61 0.21 -17.15
N THR A 89 -10.01 -0.04 -16.00
CA THR A 89 -8.82 0.69 -15.53
C THR A 89 -7.53 -0.10 -15.79
N SER A 90 -6.39 0.55 -15.57
CA SER A 90 -5.06 -0.06 -15.74
C SER A 90 -4.89 -1.28 -14.85
N VAL A 91 -5.20 -1.15 -13.56
CA VAL A 91 -5.09 -2.27 -12.63
C VAL A 91 -6.06 -3.40 -12.97
N CYS A 92 -7.26 -3.11 -13.49
CA CYS A 92 -8.21 -4.13 -13.93
C CYS A 92 -7.65 -4.98 -15.10
N ALA A 93 -6.96 -4.34 -16.05
CA ALA A 93 -6.30 -5.05 -17.15
C ALA A 93 -5.18 -5.96 -16.63
N MET A 94 -4.35 -5.46 -15.71
CA MET A 94 -3.26 -6.22 -15.10
C MET A 94 -3.79 -7.36 -14.22
N ALA A 95 -4.82 -7.10 -13.41
CA ALA A 95 -5.45 -8.09 -12.54
C ALA A 95 -6.02 -9.28 -13.34
N ARG A 96 -6.69 -9.02 -14.46
CA ARG A 96 -7.15 -10.10 -15.36
C ARG A 96 -6.02 -10.99 -15.87
N ASN A 97 -4.86 -10.40 -16.16
CA ASN A 97 -3.71 -11.14 -16.67
C ASN A 97 -3.16 -12.15 -15.65
N ILE A 98 -3.26 -11.85 -14.36
CA ILE A 98 -2.70 -12.69 -13.29
C ILE A 98 -3.77 -13.39 -12.42
N GLY A 99 -5.04 -13.29 -12.80
CA GLY A 99 -6.14 -13.91 -12.06
C GLY A 99 -6.36 -13.30 -10.67
N ALA A 100 -6.21 -11.97 -10.54
CA ALA A 100 -6.52 -11.24 -9.31
C ALA A 100 -7.89 -10.56 -9.41
N ASP A 101 -8.60 -10.46 -8.29
CA ASP A 101 -9.84 -9.69 -8.21
C ASP A 101 -9.55 -8.21 -7.94
N VAL A 102 -10.43 -7.32 -8.42
CA VAL A 102 -10.38 -5.88 -8.13
C VAL A 102 -11.55 -5.53 -7.24
N VAL A 103 -11.28 -4.96 -6.07
CA VAL A 103 -12.27 -4.65 -5.04
C VAL A 103 -12.25 -3.15 -4.76
N PRO A 104 -13.01 -2.34 -5.53
CA PRO A 104 -13.09 -0.90 -5.30
C PRO A 104 -14.07 -0.59 -4.17
N ILE A 105 -13.63 0.27 -3.26
CA ILE A 105 -14.41 0.74 -2.10
C ILE A 105 -14.54 2.25 -2.18
N ASP A 106 -15.75 2.75 -2.23
CA ASP A 106 -16.02 4.18 -2.06
C ASP A 106 -15.98 4.52 -0.57
N VAL A 107 -14.92 5.21 -0.14
CA VAL A 107 -14.74 5.70 1.23
C VAL A 107 -14.94 7.21 1.33
N GLY A 108 -15.08 7.91 0.19
CA GLY A 108 -15.24 9.34 0.23
C GLY A 108 -15.27 10.03 -1.14
N VAL A 109 -15.83 9.40 -2.18
CA VAL A 109 -16.02 10.05 -3.49
C VAL A 109 -17.07 11.17 -3.36
N ALA A 110 -16.84 12.32 -4.00
CA ALA A 110 -17.66 13.54 -3.83
C ALA A 110 -19.06 13.46 -4.46
N ARG A 111 -19.38 12.38 -5.15
CA ARG A 111 -20.73 12.05 -5.61
C ARG A 111 -21.02 10.56 -5.41
N ASP A 112 -22.26 10.16 -5.57
CA ASP A 112 -22.60 8.75 -5.60
C ASP A 112 -22.03 8.08 -6.84
N VAL A 113 -21.52 6.86 -6.69
CA VAL A 113 -20.92 6.03 -7.74
C VAL A 113 -21.52 4.64 -7.70
N ASP A 114 -21.82 4.07 -8.88
CA ASP A 114 -22.47 2.78 -9.00
C ASP A 114 -21.45 1.64 -9.18
N GLY A 115 -21.84 0.44 -8.75
CA GLY A 115 -21.10 -0.79 -9.01
C GLY A 115 -19.90 -1.03 -8.11
N VAL A 116 -19.64 -0.19 -7.11
CA VAL A 116 -18.59 -0.32 -6.12
C VAL A 116 -19.16 -0.55 -4.73
N VAL A 117 -18.34 -1.08 -3.82
CA VAL A 117 -18.75 -1.23 -2.42
C VAL A 117 -18.81 0.15 -1.76
N ASN A 118 -19.99 0.53 -1.29
CA ASN A 118 -20.19 1.82 -0.62
C ASN A 118 -19.88 1.69 0.88
N LYS A 119 -18.83 2.38 1.32
CA LYS A 119 -18.40 2.57 2.72
C LYS A 119 -18.10 4.07 2.97
N LYS A 120 -18.80 4.95 2.24
CA LYS A 120 -18.56 6.39 2.23
C LYS A 120 -18.72 7.02 3.62
N ILE A 121 -17.65 7.71 4.06
CA ILE A 121 -17.61 8.49 5.30
C ILE A 121 -18.23 9.89 5.04
N SER A 122 -17.84 10.52 3.92
CA SER A 122 -18.34 11.82 3.50
C SER A 122 -18.15 11.99 2.00
N TYR A 123 -18.74 13.03 1.41
CA TYR A 123 -18.58 13.40 0.00
C TYR A 123 -17.29 14.21 -0.21
N GLY A 124 -16.13 13.54 -0.09
CA GLY A 124 -14.81 14.14 -0.15
C GLY A 124 -14.35 14.77 1.17
N THR A 125 -13.06 15.04 1.26
CA THR A 125 -12.51 15.83 2.37
C THR A 125 -12.78 17.32 2.18
N LYS A 126 -12.60 18.10 3.25
CA LYS A 126 -12.48 19.54 3.18
C LYS A 126 -11.13 19.95 2.59
N ASN A 127 -11.01 21.24 2.24
CA ASN A 127 -9.76 21.79 1.76
C ASN A 127 -8.82 22.10 2.94
N MET A 128 -7.76 21.32 3.06
CA MET A 128 -6.78 21.45 4.16
C MET A 128 -6.08 22.82 4.20
N LEU A 129 -6.15 23.63 3.14
CA LEU A 129 -5.59 25.00 3.16
C LEU A 129 -6.41 25.95 4.01
N HIS A 130 -7.69 25.67 4.24
CA HIS A 130 -8.62 26.56 4.94
C HIS A 130 -9.18 25.97 6.24
N GLU A 131 -9.42 24.68 6.27
CA GLU A 131 -9.94 23.96 7.43
C GLU A 131 -9.34 22.55 7.50
N LYS A 132 -9.52 21.83 8.60
CA LYS A 132 -9.06 20.44 8.70
C LYS A 132 -9.68 19.59 7.60
N ALA A 133 -8.91 18.67 7.01
CA ALA A 133 -9.38 17.80 5.93
C ALA A 133 -10.62 16.99 6.32
N MET A 134 -10.69 16.55 7.57
CA MET A 134 -11.82 15.81 8.15
C MET A 134 -11.85 15.97 9.68
N THR A 135 -12.89 15.47 10.34
CA THR A 135 -12.87 15.39 11.81
C THR A 135 -11.97 14.23 12.28
N TYR A 136 -11.59 14.26 13.55
CA TYR A 136 -10.79 13.18 14.15
C TYR A 136 -11.56 11.86 14.10
N GLU A 137 -12.85 11.88 14.43
CA GLU A 137 -13.75 10.73 14.40
C GLU A 137 -13.93 10.17 12.98
N GLN A 138 -13.97 11.01 11.97
CA GLN A 138 -14.01 10.56 10.57
C GLN A 138 -12.73 9.86 10.15
N ALA A 139 -11.57 10.31 10.65
CA ALA A 139 -10.30 9.62 10.41
C ALA A 139 -10.27 8.23 11.07
N GLU A 140 -10.76 8.12 12.32
CA GLU A 140 -10.91 6.84 13.01
C GLU A 140 -11.88 5.90 12.27
N GLU A 141 -13.02 6.42 11.81
CA GLU A 141 -14.03 5.66 11.06
C GLU A 141 -13.45 5.13 9.74
N ALA A 142 -12.69 5.95 9.00
CA ALA A 142 -12.07 5.55 7.75
C ALA A 142 -11.01 4.45 7.96
N VAL A 143 -10.20 4.54 9.02
CA VAL A 143 -9.28 3.46 9.42
C VAL A 143 -10.06 2.18 9.74
N GLN A 144 -11.17 2.28 10.47
CA GLN A 144 -12.01 1.13 10.79
C GLN A 144 -12.59 0.48 9.53
N VAL A 145 -13.03 1.28 8.55
CA VAL A 145 -13.49 0.74 7.25
C VAL A 145 -12.40 -0.10 6.57
N GLY A 146 -11.15 0.37 6.57
CA GLY A 146 -10.03 -0.39 6.01
C GLY A 146 -9.81 -1.74 6.71
N ILE A 147 -9.86 -1.74 8.05
CA ILE A 147 -9.75 -2.96 8.87
C ILE A 147 -10.87 -3.95 8.52
N ASP A 148 -12.11 -3.47 8.44
CA ASP A 148 -13.29 -4.30 8.18
C ASP A 148 -13.26 -4.87 6.75
N CYS A 149 -12.81 -4.10 5.76
CA CYS A 149 -12.63 -4.61 4.39
C CYS A 149 -11.64 -5.78 4.34
N VAL A 150 -10.51 -5.68 5.03
CA VAL A 150 -9.53 -6.78 5.06
C VAL A 150 -10.05 -7.97 5.85
N LYS A 151 -10.82 -7.75 6.93
CA LYS A 151 -11.52 -8.83 7.63
C LYS A 151 -12.42 -9.61 6.69
N GLU A 152 -13.33 -8.91 5.98
CA GLU A 152 -14.26 -9.52 5.03
C GLU A 152 -13.52 -10.30 3.92
N LEU A 153 -12.41 -9.76 3.41
CA LEU A 153 -11.59 -10.42 2.40
C LEU A 153 -10.90 -11.66 2.94
N SER A 154 -10.33 -11.58 4.16
CA SER A 154 -9.67 -12.72 4.82
C SER A 154 -10.65 -13.85 5.10
N GLU A 155 -11.88 -13.54 5.53
CA GLU A 155 -12.97 -14.52 5.73
C GLU A 155 -13.39 -15.18 4.41
N LYS A 156 -13.31 -14.47 3.27
CA LYS A 156 -13.49 -15.01 1.92
C LYS A 156 -12.27 -15.81 1.41
N GLY A 157 -11.20 -15.90 2.20
CA GLY A 157 -10.01 -16.70 1.91
C GLY A 157 -8.92 -16.01 1.11
N TYR A 158 -8.96 -14.68 0.94
CA TYR A 158 -7.85 -13.93 0.37
C TYR A 158 -6.66 -13.96 1.32
N LYS A 159 -5.49 -14.37 0.82
CA LYS A 159 -4.25 -14.55 1.59
C LYS A 159 -3.20 -13.46 1.32
N ILE A 160 -3.30 -12.83 0.16
CA ILE A 160 -2.46 -11.71 -0.24
C ILE A 160 -3.35 -10.63 -0.87
N ILE A 161 -3.18 -9.40 -0.42
CA ILE A 161 -4.00 -8.24 -0.81
C ILE A 161 -3.08 -7.11 -1.21
N VAL A 162 -3.20 -6.66 -2.44
CA VAL A 162 -2.51 -5.45 -2.90
C VAL A 162 -3.33 -4.23 -2.49
N THR A 163 -2.67 -3.20 -2.00
CA THR A 163 -3.30 -1.92 -1.72
C THR A 163 -3.30 -1.04 -2.98
N GLY A 164 -4.45 -0.52 -3.33
CA GLY A 164 -4.65 0.44 -4.41
C GLY A 164 -5.41 1.66 -3.91
N GLU A 165 -5.40 2.73 -4.65
CA GLU A 165 -6.10 3.96 -4.32
C GLU A 165 -6.59 4.68 -5.59
N MET A 166 -7.60 5.51 -5.41
CA MET A 166 -8.05 6.46 -6.41
C MET A 166 -8.57 7.71 -5.74
N GLY A 167 -7.85 8.82 -5.93
CA GLY A 167 -8.25 10.10 -5.37
C GLY A 167 -7.45 11.24 -5.99
N ILE A 168 -8.05 12.01 -6.89
CA ILE A 168 -7.36 13.18 -7.44
C ILE A 168 -6.96 14.09 -6.29
N GLY A 169 -5.68 14.49 -6.25
CA GLY A 169 -5.11 15.32 -5.17
C GLY A 169 -4.45 14.54 -4.03
N ASN A 170 -4.58 13.22 -3.98
CA ASN A 170 -4.05 12.41 -2.87
C ASN A 170 -2.51 12.39 -2.80
N THR A 171 -1.77 12.65 -3.87
CA THR A 171 -0.33 12.89 -3.78
C THR A 171 0.02 14.16 -3.00
N THR A 172 -0.90 15.16 -2.96
CA THR A 172 -0.72 16.37 -2.16
C THR A 172 -0.94 16.08 -0.67
N THR A 173 -2.03 15.41 -0.33
CA THR A 173 -2.31 15.00 1.06
C THR A 173 -1.28 13.99 1.56
N SER A 174 -0.83 13.03 0.74
CA SER A 174 0.26 12.12 1.09
C SER A 174 1.57 12.85 1.35
N SER A 175 1.94 13.84 0.54
CA SER A 175 3.14 14.65 0.77
C SER A 175 3.03 15.46 2.06
N ALA A 176 1.84 15.98 2.40
CA ALA A 176 1.62 16.69 3.67
C ALA A 176 1.78 15.76 4.87
N VAL A 177 1.16 14.57 4.84
CA VAL A 177 1.32 13.54 5.87
C VAL A 177 2.78 13.10 6.00
N ALA A 178 3.45 12.81 4.87
CA ALA A 178 4.85 12.40 4.86
C ALA A 178 5.77 13.49 5.43
N SER A 179 5.55 14.77 5.08
CA SER A 179 6.31 15.90 5.62
C SER A 179 6.27 15.93 7.15
N VAL A 180 5.08 15.76 7.73
CA VAL A 180 4.88 15.74 9.18
C VAL A 180 5.53 14.50 9.83
N LEU A 181 5.27 13.31 9.29
CA LEU A 181 5.70 12.05 9.91
C LEU A 181 7.22 11.82 9.80
N LEU A 182 7.86 12.33 8.75
CA LEU A 182 9.29 12.23 8.52
C LEU A 182 10.08 13.41 9.10
N ASP A 183 9.38 14.44 9.59
CA ASP A 183 9.99 15.71 10.05
C ASP A 183 10.87 16.35 8.95
N ARG A 184 10.34 16.35 7.72
CA ARG A 184 11.04 16.89 6.53
C ARG A 184 10.25 18.07 5.94
N LYS A 185 10.97 18.94 5.26
CA LYS A 185 10.35 20.07 4.55
C LYS A 185 9.45 19.54 3.41
N ALA A 186 8.38 20.27 3.13
CA ALA A 186 7.46 19.91 2.05
C ALA A 186 8.16 19.75 0.68
N GLU A 187 9.19 20.56 0.42
CA GLU A 187 10.00 20.50 -0.81
C GLU A 187 10.69 19.14 -1.01
N ASP A 188 11.13 18.53 0.08
CA ASP A 188 11.94 17.30 0.05
C ASP A 188 11.05 16.05 -0.18
N VAL A 189 9.75 16.16 0.08
CA VAL A 189 8.80 15.03 0.04
C VAL A 189 7.70 15.18 -1.01
N THR A 190 7.69 16.30 -1.76
CA THR A 190 6.64 16.58 -2.74
C THR A 190 7.13 16.32 -4.16
N GLY A 191 6.49 15.38 -4.83
CA GLY A 191 6.71 15.07 -6.24
C GLY A 191 5.70 15.73 -7.18
N ARG A 192 5.87 15.48 -8.49
CA ARG A 192 5.03 16.06 -9.54
C ARG A 192 3.68 15.36 -9.70
N GLY A 193 3.44 14.26 -8.98
CA GLY A 193 2.24 13.44 -9.16
C GLY A 193 2.07 13.02 -10.63
N ALA A 194 0.88 13.21 -11.17
CA ALA A 194 0.55 12.89 -12.57
C ALA A 194 1.20 13.83 -13.62
N GLY A 195 2.30 14.54 -13.27
CA GLY A 195 3.08 15.31 -14.23
C GLY A 195 2.85 16.83 -14.20
N LEU A 196 2.82 17.44 -13.02
CA LEU A 196 2.68 18.89 -12.86
C LEU A 196 3.83 19.69 -13.51
N THR A 197 3.50 20.86 -14.04
CA THR A 197 4.49 21.88 -14.44
C THR A 197 5.27 22.38 -13.22
N SER A 198 6.42 23.03 -13.44
CA SER A 198 7.22 23.55 -12.31
C SER A 198 6.46 24.57 -11.45
N GLY A 199 5.71 25.50 -12.07
CA GLY A 199 4.90 26.46 -11.33
C GLY A 199 3.75 25.80 -10.54
N ALA A 200 3.12 24.74 -11.07
CA ALA A 200 2.10 23.99 -10.36
C ALA A 200 2.70 23.17 -9.21
N LEU A 201 3.92 22.65 -9.35
CA LEU A 201 4.65 22.00 -8.26
C LEU A 201 4.99 22.99 -7.13
N GLU A 202 5.47 24.19 -7.45
CA GLU A 202 5.73 25.24 -6.45
C GLU A 202 4.45 25.60 -5.68
N ARG A 203 3.32 25.72 -6.39
CA ARG A 203 2.00 25.95 -5.77
C ARG A 203 1.63 24.80 -4.84
N LYS A 204 1.79 23.54 -5.27
CA LYS A 204 1.51 22.35 -4.46
C LYS A 204 2.33 22.38 -3.16
N ILE A 205 3.62 22.67 -3.24
CA ILE A 205 4.51 22.78 -2.08
C ILE A 205 4.04 23.89 -1.14
N GLU A 206 3.68 25.05 -1.67
CA GLU A 206 3.21 26.17 -0.87
C GLU A 206 1.87 25.86 -0.16
N VAL A 207 0.94 25.18 -0.83
CA VAL A 207 -0.31 24.71 -0.22
C VAL A 207 -0.03 23.76 0.94
N ILE A 208 0.86 22.80 0.77
CA ILE A 208 1.25 21.86 1.83
C ILE A 208 1.85 22.60 3.04
N LYS A 209 2.80 23.52 2.80
CA LYS A 209 3.42 24.31 3.87
C LYS A 209 2.38 25.06 4.69
N LYS A 210 1.54 25.83 4.00
CA LYS A 210 0.50 26.65 4.67
C LYS A 210 -0.48 25.78 5.45
N SER A 211 -0.85 24.62 4.92
CA SER A 211 -1.74 23.70 5.61
C SER A 211 -1.12 23.16 6.90
N ILE A 212 0.16 22.78 6.86
CA ILE A 212 0.89 22.30 8.05
C ILE A 212 1.06 23.43 9.07
N GLU A 213 1.40 24.64 8.64
CA GLU A 213 1.53 25.81 9.51
C GLU A 213 0.21 26.20 10.17
N LEU A 214 -0.90 26.15 9.42
CA LEU A 214 -2.24 26.47 9.92
C LEU A 214 -2.71 25.49 10.99
N HIS A 215 -2.58 24.17 10.70
CA HIS A 215 -3.20 23.14 11.53
C HIS A 215 -2.25 22.54 12.58
N LYS A 216 -0.93 22.70 12.42
CA LYS A 216 0.11 22.20 13.34
C LYS A 216 -0.18 20.76 13.78
N PRO A 217 -0.19 19.80 12.84
CA PRO A 217 -0.46 18.41 13.18
C PRO A 217 0.61 17.86 14.11
N ASP A 218 0.17 17.11 15.13
CA ASP A 218 1.08 16.42 16.06
C ASP A 218 1.58 15.11 15.43
N LYS A 219 2.85 15.04 15.08
CA LYS A 219 3.47 13.85 14.48
C LYS A 219 3.41 12.57 15.33
N ASN A 220 3.08 12.70 16.61
CA ASN A 220 2.93 11.56 17.52
C ASN A 220 1.46 11.07 17.61
N ASP A 221 0.52 11.81 17.07
CA ASP A 221 -0.89 11.45 16.97
C ASP A 221 -1.29 11.31 15.48
N ILE A 222 -1.31 10.08 15.01
CA ILE A 222 -1.55 9.78 13.58
C ILE A 222 -2.95 10.21 13.15
N PHE A 223 -3.95 10.09 14.00
CA PHE A 223 -5.31 10.55 13.71
C PHE A 223 -5.39 12.07 13.62
N ASP A 224 -4.63 12.79 14.46
CA ASP A 224 -4.51 14.24 14.35
C ASP A 224 -3.85 14.64 13.02
N VAL A 225 -2.79 13.94 12.59
CA VAL A 225 -2.15 14.19 11.29
C VAL A 225 -3.11 13.93 10.14
N ILE A 226 -3.74 12.75 10.10
CA ILE A 226 -4.67 12.37 9.02
C ILE A 226 -5.87 13.32 8.98
N SER A 227 -6.47 13.65 10.12
CA SER A 227 -7.64 14.53 10.18
C SER A 227 -7.35 15.94 9.68
N LYS A 228 -6.14 16.44 9.89
CA LYS A 228 -5.75 17.79 9.51
C LYS A 228 -5.32 17.92 8.05
N VAL A 229 -4.48 17.00 7.57
CA VAL A 229 -3.80 17.12 6.26
C VAL A 229 -3.86 15.86 5.39
N GLY A 230 -4.59 14.82 5.82
CA GLY A 230 -4.71 13.55 5.11
C GLY A 230 -5.91 13.47 4.15
N GLY A 231 -6.28 12.22 3.81
CA GLY A 231 -7.42 11.86 2.96
C GLY A 231 -8.10 10.59 3.48
N TYR A 232 -9.38 10.38 3.10
CA TYR A 232 -10.11 9.17 3.48
C TYR A 232 -9.49 7.91 2.87
N ASP A 233 -8.93 8.00 1.67
CA ASP A 233 -8.19 6.93 1.00
C ASP A 233 -6.94 6.51 1.80
N ILE A 234 -6.13 7.48 2.24
CA ILE A 234 -4.95 7.23 3.09
C ILE A 234 -5.36 6.61 4.43
N ALA A 235 -6.41 7.15 5.07
CA ALA A 235 -6.93 6.63 6.33
C ALA A 235 -7.42 5.17 6.19
N ALA A 236 -8.21 4.89 5.15
CA ALA A 236 -8.72 3.55 4.90
C ALA A 236 -7.60 2.56 4.54
N LEU A 237 -6.61 2.97 3.74
CA LEU A 237 -5.41 2.16 3.48
C LEU A 237 -4.60 1.89 4.75
N THR A 238 -4.48 2.88 5.65
CA THR A 238 -3.86 2.70 6.98
C THR A 238 -4.56 1.58 7.74
N GLY A 239 -5.90 1.60 7.75
CA GLY A 239 -6.72 0.55 8.34
C GLY A 239 -6.54 -0.80 7.65
N ALA A 240 -6.42 -0.82 6.31
CA ALA A 240 -6.21 -2.06 5.57
C ALA A 240 -4.89 -2.75 5.97
N PHE A 241 -3.79 -2.00 6.14
CA PHE A 241 -2.53 -2.56 6.63
C PHE A 241 -2.65 -3.13 8.05
N ILE A 242 -3.31 -2.43 8.95
CA ILE A 242 -3.59 -2.93 10.31
C ILE A 242 -4.45 -4.20 10.24
N GLY A 243 -5.48 -4.21 9.39
CA GLY A 243 -6.32 -5.38 9.15
C GLY A 243 -5.53 -6.60 8.67
N GLY A 244 -4.53 -6.41 7.79
CA GLY A 244 -3.62 -7.49 7.38
C GLY A 244 -2.93 -8.16 8.56
N ALA A 245 -2.38 -7.37 9.47
CA ALA A 245 -1.73 -7.87 10.67
C ALA A 245 -2.72 -8.50 11.68
N MET A 246 -3.96 -8.01 11.76
CA MET A 246 -4.99 -8.56 12.63
C MET A 246 -5.54 -9.90 12.12
N TYR A 247 -5.74 -10.03 10.81
CA TYR A 247 -6.41 -11.19 10.22
C TYR A 247 -5.48 -12.16 9.50
N GLY A 248 -4.18 -11.84 9.39
CA GLY A 248 -3.15 -12.72 8.82
C GLY A 248 -3.19 -12.76 7.29
N ALA A 249 -3.37 -11.61 6.66
CA ALA A 249 -3.20 -11.43 5.23
C ALA A 249 -1.88 -10.71 4.93
N ALA A 250 -1.15 -11.14 3.91
CA ALA A 250 0.01 -10.44 3.40
C ALA A 250 -0.45 -9.19 2.62
N MET A 251 0.00 -8.02 3.05
CA MET A 251 -0.40 -6.74 2.45
C MET A 251 0.70 -6.20 1.54
N VAL A 252 0.43 -6.05 0.25
CA VAL A 252 1.41 -5.53 -0.71
C VAL A 252 1.28 -4.02 -0.80
N ILE A 253 2.35 -3.32 -0.42
CA ILE A 253 2.49 -1.87 -0.58
C ILE A 253 2.68 -1.57 -2.06
N ASP A 254 1.83 -0.72 -2.65
CA ASP A 254 1.95 -0.29 -4.04
C ASP A 254 3.03 0.77 -4.21
N GLY A 255 2.65 2.03 -4.35
CA GLY A 255 3.55 3.16 -4.56
C GLY A 255 3.64 4.12 -3.38
N PHE A 256 3.84 5.40 -3.68
CA PHE A 256 4.06 6.46 -2.69
C PHE A 256 2.91 6.59 -1.69
N ILE A 257 1.66 6.75 -2.18
CA ILE A 257 0.49 6.98 -1.32
C ILE A 257 0.28 5.78 -0.38
N SER A 258 0.40 4.57 -0.93
CA SER A 258 0.30 3.34 -0.18
C SER A 258 1.42 3.21 0.87
N SER A 259 2.66 3.63 0.56
CA SER A 259 3.77 3.61 1.52
C SER A 259 3.56 4.61 2.67
N VAL A 260 2.95 5.77 2.40
CA VAL A 260 2.57 6.73 3.45
C VAL A 260 1.52 6.14 4.38
N ALA A 261 0.50 5.48 3.83
CA ALA A 261 -0.52 4.79 4.63
C ALA A 261 0.09 3.63 5.46
N ALA A 262 1.05 2.88 4.89
CA ALA A 262 1.79 1.84 5.60
C ALA A 262 2.61 2.41 6.77
N LEU A 263 3.24 3.58 6.60
CA LEU A 263 3.94 4.28 7.68
C LEU A 263 2.98 4.72 8.79
N CYS A 264 1.81 5.25 8.43
CA CYS A 264 0.76 5.59 9.40
C CYS A 264 0.33 4.34 10.19
N ALA A 265 0.14 3.20 9.50
CA ALA A 265 -0.24 1.95 10.13
C ALA A 265 0.81 1.43 11.11
N GLU A 266 2.10 1.45 10.75
CA GLU A 266 3.19 1.04 11.64
C GLU A 266 3.29 1.93 12.88
N LYS A 267 3.06 3.24 12.73
CA LYS A 267 3.07 4.17 13.87
C LYS A 267 1.85 3.98 14.79
N LEU A 268 0.67 3.66 14.26
CA LEU A 268 -0.54 3.33 15.05
C LEU A 268 -0.47 1.94 15.69
N CYS A 269 0.16 1.01 15.01
CA CYS A 269 0.20 -0.39 15.37
C CYS A 269 1.60 -0.97 15.11
N PRO A 270 2.55 -0.79 16.03
CA PRO A 270 3.92 -1.27 15.88
C PRO A 270 4.00 -2.77 15.58
N LYS A 271 4.87 -3.15 14.65
CA LYS A 271 5.03 -4.49 14.05
C LYS A 271 3.94 -4.89 13.04
N CYS A 272 3.05 -3.97 12.68
CA CYS A 272 2.12 -4.17 11.58
C CYS A 272 2.89 -4.38 10.26
N SER A 273 4.06 -3.75 10.12
CA SER A 273 4.94 -3.92 8.95
C SER A 273 5.43 -5.35 8.74
N ASP A 274 5.44 -6.22 9.76
CA ASP A 274 5.77 -7.64 9.58
C ASP A 274 4.84 -8.34 8.56
N PHE A 275 3.64 -7.81 8.36
CA PHE A 275 2.64 -8.32 7.42
C PHE A 275 2.65 -7.59 6.08
N MET A 276 3.62 -6.71 5.83
CA MET A 276 3.72 -5.90 4.63
C MET A 276 4.83 -6.37 3.70
N ILE A 277 4.60 -6.25 2.40
CA ILE A 277 5.54 -6.58 1.32
C ILE A 277 5.66 -5.35 0.43
N ALA A 278 6.86 -4.81 0.23
CA ALA A 278 7.09 -3.71 -0.69
C ALA A 278 7.09 -4.21 -2.14
N SER A 279 6.39 -3.54 -3.04
CA SER A 279 6.36 -3.89 -4.46
C SER A 279 7.49 -3.23 -5.24
N HIS A 280 7.49 -1.90 -5.30
CA HIS A 280 8.42 -1.12 -6.10
C HIS A 280 8.80 0.20 -5.41
N VAL A 281 9.92 0.75 -5.81
CA VAL A 281 10.27 2.14 -5.49
C VAL A 281 9.54 3.03 -6.49
N SER A 282 8.57 3.83 -6.01
CA SER A 282 7.88 4.79 -6.85
C SER A 282 8.82 5.90 -7.31
N LYS A 283 8.55 6.47 -8.48
CA LYS A 283 9.22 7.67 -8.97
C LYS A 283 8.96 8.91 -8.10
N GLU A 284 7.88 8.91 -7.31
CA GLU A 284 7.58 9.97 -6.36
C GLU A 284 8.61 9.99 -5.21
N SER A 285 8.93 11.20 -4.74
CA SER A 285 9.94 11.43 -3.71
C SER A 285 9.62 10.68 -2.40
N CYS A 286 10.64 10.44 -1.60
CA CYS A 286 10.64 9.81 -0.27
C CYS A 286 10.06 8.39 -0.14
N THR A 287 9.61 7.73 -1.22
CA THR A 287 9.12 6.35 -1.14
C THR A 287 10.20 5.39 -0.60
N ALA A 288 11.44 5.51 -1.11
CA ALA A 288 12.56 4.68 -0.65
C ALA A 288 12.84 4.86 0.85
N ASP A 289 12.84 6.11 1.32
CA ASP A 289 13.05 6.43 2.75
C ASP A 289 11.96 5.85 3.65
N ILE A 290 10.70 5.91 3.21
CA ILE A 290 9.58 5.32 3.94
C ILE A 290 9.72 3.80 4.00
N LEU A 291 10.06 3.15 2.89
CA LEU A 291 10.27 1.71 2.86
C LEU A 291 11.43 1.28 3.76
N GLU A 292 12.52 2.06 3.81
CA GLU A 292 13.63 1.83 4.72
C GLU A 292 13.21 1.93 6.19
N LEU A 293 12.42 2.95 6.56
CA LEU A 293 11.87 3.09 7.91
C LEU A 293 10.94 1.91 8.30
N LEU A 294 10.23 1.34 7.34
CA LEU A 294 9.41 0.14 7.54
C LEU A 294 10.24 -1.15 7.56
N GLY A 295 11.55 -1.08 7.34
CA GLY A 295 12.42 -2.25 7.22
C GLY A 295 12.11 -3.10 5.98
N LYS A 296 11.60 -2.48 4.91
CA LYS A 296 11.19 -3.16 3.67
C LYS A 296 12.09 -2.81 2.50
N LYS A 297 12.41 -3.81 1.70
CA LYS A 297 13.18 -3.65 0.47
C LYS A 297 12.29 -3.98 -0.73
N ALA A 298 12.04 -3.01 -1.60
CA ALA A 298 11.31 -3.21 -2.83
C ALA A 298 12.22 -3.88 -3.89
N PRO A 299 11.79 -4.99 -4.52
CA PRO A 299 12.58 -5.65 -5.54
C PRO A 299 12.55 -4.96 -6.91
N ILE A 300 11.58 -4.07 -7.14
CA ILE A 300 11.33 -3.45 -8.45
C ILE A 300 11.68 -1.97 -8.40
N ASN A 301 12.49 -1.53 -9.38
CA ASN A 301 12.77 -0.11 -9.63
C ASN A 301 12.59 0.14 -11.14
N ALA A 302 11.42 0.67 -11.52
CA ALA A 302 11.00 0.82 -12.91
C ALA A 302 10.34 2.20 -13.17
N ASP A 303 10.67 3.19 -12.35
CA ASP A 303 10.12 4.56 -12.46
C ASP A 303 8.58 4.64 -12.50
N MET A 304 7.89 3.65 -11.93
CA MET A 304 6.43 3.60 -11.91
C MET A 304 5.84 4.70 -11.03
N CYS A 305 4.76 5.32 -11.50
CA CYS A 305 4.03 6.38 -10.78
C CYS A 305 2.53 6.43 -11.19
N LEU A 306 1.93 5.29 -11.51
CA LEU A 306 0.54 5.25 -11.98
C LEU A 306 -0.46 5.27 -10.83
N GLY A 307 -0.23 4.47 -9.76
CA GLY A 307 -1.19 4.23 -8.70
C GLY A 307 -2.12 3.04 -8.98
N GLU A 308 -3.33 3.06 -8.46
CA GLU A 308 -4.38 2.02 -8.58
C GLU A 308 -4.00 0.64 -8.00
N GLY A 309 -2.78 0.44 -7.48
CA GLY A 309 -2.24 -0.88 -7.10
C GLY A 309 -1.43 -1.57 -8.20
N THR A 310 -1.08 -0.83 -9.28
CA THR A 310 -0.42 -1.41 -10.45
C THR A 310 0.98 -1.94 -10.17
N GLY A 311 1.75 -1.31 -9.30
CA GLY A 311 3.06 -1.81 -8.87
C GLY A 311 2.94 -3.12 -8.12
N GLY A 312 1.91 -3.24 -7.29
CA GLY A 312 1.60 -4.49 -6.61
C GLY A 312 1.23 -5.62 -7.57
N MET A 313 0.54 -5.34 -8.69
CA MET A 313 0.27 -6.36 -9.71
C MET A 313 1.56 -6.85 -10.39
N VAL A 314 2.51 -5.95 -10.70
CA VAL A 314 3.82 -6.35 -11.21
C VAL A 314 4.57 -7.20 -10.19
N MET A 315 4.51 -6.83 -8.90
CA MET A 315 5.11 -7.60 -7.82
C MET A 315 4.52 -9.01 -7.71
N LEU A 316 3.21 -9.17 -7.78
CA LEU A 316 2.58 -10.49 -7.75
C LEU A 316 3.03 -11.38 -8.91
N THR A 317 3.21 -10.82 -10.11
CA THR A 317 3.75 -11.55 -11.27
C THR A 317 5.18 -12.04 -11.02
N ALA A 318 6.03 -11.18 -10.46
CA ALA A 318 7.40 -11.56 -10.11
C ALA A 318 7.44 -12.61 -8.99
N LEU A 319 6.55 -12.49 -8.01
CA LEU A 319 6.41 -13.44 -6.91
C LEU A 319 5.92 -14.81 -7.38
N ASP A 320 4.98 -14.88 -8.33
CA ASP A 320 4.55 -16.12 -8.96
C ASP A 320 5.75 -16.85 -9.59
N THR A 321 6.61 -16.10 -10.28
CA THR A 321 7.83 -16.66 -10.91
C THR A 321 8.81 -17.19 -9.84
N ALA A 322 9.00 -16.49 -8.74
CA ALA A 322 9.83 -16.97 -7.64
C ALA A 322 9.25 -18.22 -6.96
N LEU A 323 7.93 -18.28 -6.82
CA LEU A 323 7.23 -19.44 -6.26
C LEU A 323 7.28 -20.66 -7.18
N CYS A 324 7.38 -20.52 -8.50
CA CYS A 324 7.65 -21.65 -9.40
C CYS A 324 9.00 -22.31 -9.05
N VAL A 325 10.05 -21.52 -8.84
CA VAL A 325 11.36 -22.05 -8.41
C VAL A 325 11.24 -22.73 -7.04
N TYR A 326 10.56 -22.09 -6.08
CA TYR A 326 10.37 -22.61 -4.72
C TYR A 326 9.62 -23.93 -4.68
N ASN A 327 8.67 -24.15 -5.59
CA ASN A 327 7.78 -25.32 -5.54
C ASN A 327 8.13 -26.42 -6.53
N GLU A 328 8.79 -26.13 -7.64
CA GLU A 328 8.90 -27.03 -8.79
C GLU A 328 10.34 -27.45 -9.10
N MET A 329 11.32 -26.69 -8.59
CA MET A 329 12.72 -27.02 -8.88
C MET A 329 13.18 -28.21 -8.03
N SER A 330 14.03 -29.08 -8.62
CA SER A 330 14.66 -30.21 -7.93
C SER A 330 15.53 -29.77 -6.77
N THR A 331 15.57 -30.59 -5.73
CA THR A 331 16.50 -30.45 -4.60
C THR A 331 17.88 -31.00 -4.94
N PHE A 332 18.88 -30.68 -4.13
CA PHE A 332 20.21 -31.26 -4.24
C PHE A 332 20.17 -32.79 -4.11
N ASP A 333 19.32 -33.33 -3.24
CA ASP A 333 19.11 -34.75 -3.05
C ASP A 333 18.53 -35.43 -4.32
N ASP A 334 17.57 -34.77 -4.99
CA ASP A 334 16.95 -35.30 -6.22
C ASP A 334 17.97 -35.48 -7.37
N ILE A 335 19.01 -34.66 -7.40
CA ILE A 335 20.04 -34.70 -8.45
C ILE A 335 21.37 -35.34 -7.98
N ASN A 336 21.38 -35.86 -6.75
CA ASN A 336 22.56 -36.48 -6.14
C ASN A 336 23.82 -35.57 -6.13
N VAL A 337 23.64 -34.29 -5.81
CA VAL A 337 24.71 -33.31 -5.66
C VAL A 337 24.78 -32.87 -4.20
N GLU A 338 25.98 -32.67 -3.66
CA GLU A 338 26.16 -32.16 -2.29
C GLU A 338 25.60 -30.72 -2.18
N SER A 339 24.81 -30.46 -1.13
CA SER A 339 24.26 -29.14 -0.86
C SER A 339 25.33 -28.09 -0.56
N TYR A 340 25.13 -26.87 -1.01
CA TYR A 340 26.03 -25.77 -0.67
C TYR A 340 26.00 -25.49 0.84
N LYS A 341 27.17 -25.12 1.39
CA LYS A 341 27.33 -24.67 2.77
C LYS A 341 27.56 -23.16 2.77
N GLU A 342 27.00 -22.47 3.73
CA GLU A 342 27.36 -21.07 3.93
C GLU A 342 28.85 -20.94 4.23
N LEU A 343 29.54 -20.17 3.39
CA LEU A 343 30.91 -19.80 3.64
C LEU A 343 30.94 -18.64 4.61
N LYS A 344 31.56 -18.84 5.78
CA LYS A 344 31.72 -17.80 6.80
C LYS A 344 32.75 -16.76 6.37
#